data_3100ae6609cf6e38aef48664868bfb85
#
_entry.id   3100ae6609cf6e38aef48664868bfb85
#
_cell.length_a   1.000
_cell.length_b   1.000
_cell.length_c   1.000
_cell.angle_alpha   90.00
_cell.angle_beta   90.00
_cell.angle_gamma   90.00
#
_symmetry.space_group_name_H-M   'P 1'
#
loop_
_entity.id
_entity.type
_entity.pdbx_description
1 polymer ?
#
loop_
_entity_poly.entity_id
_entity_poly.type
_entity_poly.pdbx_seq_one_letter_code
_entity_poly.pdbx_strand_id
1 'polypeptide(L)'
;MDDNYFMKLALQEAHKAFDKGEVPVGVVVVTNKRVIARAHNLTEVLNDVTAHAEMQAITAAADMLGGKYLNECTLYVTVEPCPMCAGALRWAQLSRLVYGTPDPKRGYSNISPFLLHPKTEVTSGVMADDCSDLMQLFFKQLRG
;
A
#
# COMPACT_ATOMS: atom_id res chain seq x y z
N MET A 1 7.19 10.88 -15.14
CA MET A 1 6.26 10.27 -14.17
C MET A 1 6.93 10.30 -12.80
N ASP A 2 6.32 10.97 -11.87
CA ASP A 2 6.86 11.20 -10.52
C ASP A 2 6.02 10.46 -9.47
N ASP A 3 6.36 10.67 -8.20
CA ASP A 3 5.65 10.03 -7.10
C ASP A 3 4.17 10.41 -7.06
N ASN A 4 3.83 11.66 -7.37
CA ASN A 4 2.43 12.09 -7.41
C ASN A 4 1.64 11.32 -8.47
N TYR A 5 2.24 11.11 -9.63
CA TYR A 5 1.60 10.36 -10.70
C TYR A 5 1.23 8.94 -10.24
N PHE A 6 2.19 8.23 -9.64
CA PHE A 6 1.94 6.85 -9.20
C PHE A 6 1.03 6.80 -7.98
N MET A 7 1.11 7.78 -7.08
CA MET A 7 0.19 7.83 -5.94
C MET A 7 -1.25 8.08 -6.40
N LYS A 8 -1.47 8.84 -7.46
CA LYS A 8 -2.81 8.98 -8.05
C LYS A 8 -3.37 7.64 -8.51
N LEU A 9 -2.53 6.79 -9.10
CA LEU A 9 -2.96 5.45 -9.50
C LEU A 9 -3.30 4.59 -8.29
N ALA A 10 -2.52 4.69 -7.22
CA ALA A 10 -2.84 4.01 -5.96
C ALA A 10 -4.17 4.51 -5.37
N LEU A 11 -4.44 5.82 -5.45
CA LEU A 11 -5.72 6.38 -5.01
C LEU A 11 -6.89 5.87 -5.83
N GLN A 12 -6.72 5.66 -7.14
CA GLN A 12 -7.75 5.04 -7.97
C GLN A 12 -8.09 3.64 -7.46
N GLU A 13 -7.08 2.87 -7.04
CA GLU A 13 -7.31 1.56 -6.44
C GLU A 13 -8.03 1.69 -5.09
N ALA A 14 -7.67 2.68 -4.28
CA ALA A 14 -8.34 2.94 -3.01
C ALA A 14 -9.83 3.28 -3.20
N HIS A 15 -10.16 4.05 -4.25
CA HIS A 15 -11.56 4.34 -4.58
C HIS A 15 -12.33 3.08 -4.98
N LYS A 16 -11.70 2.14 -5.67
CA LYS A 16 -12.33 0.85 -5.98
C LYS A 16 -12.68 0.08 -4.70
N ALA A 17 -11.77 0.07 -3.72
CA ALA A 17 -12.04 -0.53 -2.41
C ALA A 17 -13.22 0.17 -1.73
N PHE A 18 -13.20 1.51 -1.71
CA PHE A 18 -14.28 2.31 -1.15
C PHE A 18 -15.64 1.92 -1.72
N ASP A 19 -15.73 1.81 -3.05
CA ASP A 19 -16.96 1.46 -3.74
C ASP A 19 -17.47 0.06 -3.40
N LYS A 20 -16.56 -0.83 -2.97
CA LYS A 20 -16.90 -2.20 -2.54
C LYS A 20 -17.19 -2.31 -1.05
N GLY A 21 -17.18 -1.20 -0.31
CA GLY A 21 -17.35 -1.24 1.15
C GLY A 21 -16.13 -1.71 1.91
N GLU A 22 -14.97 -1.72 1.27
CA GLU A 22 -13.69 -2.08 1.88
C GLU A 22 -12.98 -0.84 2.42
N VAL A 23 -12.14 -1.01 3.44
CA VAL A 23 -11.26 0.07 3.89
C VAL A 23 -10.45 0.56 2.68
N PRO A 24 -10.49 1.88 2.34
CA PRO A 24 -9.96 2.37 1.07
C PRO A 24 -8.44 2.53 1.07
N VAL A 25 -7.76 1.43 0.93
CA VAL A 25 -6.30 1.36 0.75
C VAL A 25 -6.02 0.83 -0.64
N GLY A 26 -5.21 1.55 -1.39
CA GLY A 26 -4.82 1.18 -2.74
C GLY A 26 -3.31 1.17 -2.89
N VAL A 27 -2.84 0.33 -3.80
CA VAL A 27 -1.42 0.08 -4.03
C VAL A 27 -1.13 -0.05 -5.51
N VAL A 28 0.01 0.51 -5.95
CA VAL A 28 0.63 0.13 -7.21
C VAL A 28 2.09 -0.20 -6.96
N VAL A 29 2.62 -1.19 -7.68
CA VAL A 29 4.04 -1.54 -7.66
C VAL A 29 4.64 -1.16 -9.01
N VAL A 30 5.78 -0.49 -8.96
CA VAL A 30 6.43 0.10 -10.14
C VAL A 30 7.87 -0.37 -10.22
N THR A 31 8.30 -0.78 -11.41
CA THR A 31 9.71 -1.00 -11.73
C THR A 31 9.98 -0.44 -13.13
N ASN A 32 11.14 0.20 -13.31
CA ASN A 32 11.50 0.84 -14.59
C ASN A 32 10.39 1.77 -15.10
N LYS A 33 9.78 2.56 -14.20
CA LYS A 33 8.70 3.51 -14.50
C LYS A 33 7.43 2.85 -15.06
N ARG A 34 7.28 1.53 -14.89
CA ARG A 34 6.11 0.77 -15.34
C ARG A 34 5.37 0.18 -14.15
N VAL A 35 4.05 0.32 -14.16
CA VAL A 35 3.20 -0.33 -13.15
C VAL A 35 3.12 -1.82 -13.50
N ILE A 36 3.58 -2.67 -12.56
CA ILE A 36 3.56 -4.12 -12.74
C ILE A 36 2.51 -4.81 -11.88
N ALA A 37 1.92 -4.11 -10.91
CA ALA A 37 0.85 -4.65 -10.08
C ALA A 37 -0.02 -3.51 -9.56
N ARG A 38 -1.32 -3.79 -9.43
CA ARG A 38 -2.32 -2.90 -8.82
C ARG A 38 -3.16 -3.73 -7.88
N ALA A 39 -3.50 -3.18 -6.73
CA ALA A 39 -4.34 -3.89 -5.77
C ALA A 39 -5.04 -2.92 -4.84
N HIS A 40 -6.10 -3.38 -4.21
CA HIS A 40 -6.79 -2.65 -3.16
C HIS A 40 -7.30 -3.64 -2.12
N ASN A 41 -7.62 -3.15 -0.93
CA ASN A 41 -8.06 -3.98 0.17
C ASN A 41 -9.30 -4.79 -0.22
N LEU A 42 -9.29 -6.09 0.07
CA LEU A 42 -10.37 -7.03 -0.22
C LEU A 42 -10.69 -7.95 0.98
N THR A 43 -10.42 -7.51 2.20
CA THR A 43 -10.61 -8.37 3.39
C THR A 43 -12.06 -8.83 3.54
N GLU A 44 -13.03 -7.99 3.20
CA GLU A 44 -14.45 -8.35 3.28
C GLU A 44 -14.88 -9.23 2.10
N VAL A 45 -14.53 -8.81 0.87
CA VAL A 45 -14.90 -9.55 -0.35
C VAL A 45 -14.36 -10.98 -0.32
N LEU A 46 -13.10 -11.15 0.10
CA LEU A 46 -12.44 -12.46 0.13
C LEU A 46 -12.63 -13.20 1.47
N ASN A 47 -13.24 -12.52 2.46
CA ASN A 47 -13.37 -13.08 3.80
C ASN A 47 -12.01 -13.56 4.34
N ASP A 48 -11.00 -12.68 4.24
CA ASP A 48 -9.61 -12.99 4.54
C ASP A 48 -8.94 -11.79 5.20
N VAL A 49 -8.57 -11.94 6.47
CA VAL A 49 -7.95 -10.86 7.25
C VAL A 49 -6.58 -10.45 6.71
N THR A 50 -5.95 -11.28 5.89
CA THR A 50 -4.64 -10.96 5.28
C THR A 50 -4.76 -10.33 3.91
N ALA A 51 -5.96 -10.18 3.34
CA ALA A 51 -6.17 -9.66 1.99
C ALA A 51 -6.03 -8.13 1.92
N HIS A 52 -5.00 -7.60 2.57
CA HIS A 52 -4.62 -6.20 2.46
C HIS A 52 -4.10 -5.91 1.04
N ALA A 53 -4.23 -4.66 0.62
CA ALA A 53 -3.76 -4.23 -0.70
C ALA A 53 -2.29 -4.59 -0.92
N GLU A 54 -1.45 -4.36 0.08
CA GLU A 54 -0.01 -4.62 0.00
C GLU A 54 0.29 -6.11 -0.18
N MET A 55 -0.41 -6.98 0.55
CA MET A 55 -0.21 -8.42 0.44
C MET A 55 -0.53 -8.94 -0.96
N GLN A 56 -1.64 -8.48 -1.53
CA GLN A 56 -2.03 -8.84 -2.89
C GLN A 56 -1.04 -8.30 -3.93
N ALA A 57 -0.57 -7.08 -3.74
CA ALA A 57 0.38 -6.44 -4.66
C ALA A 57 1.73 -7.16 -4.67
N ILE A 58 2.20 -7.60 -3.50
CA ILE A 58 3.45 -8.38 -3.40
C ILE A 58 3.33 -9.65 -4.22
N THR A 59 2.23 -10.40 -4.07
CA THR A 59 2.01 -11.64 -4.82
C THR A 59 1.94 -11.38 -6.32
N ALA A 60 1.18 -10.37 -6.74
CA ALA A 60 1.00 -10.03 -8.15
C ALA A 60 2.31 -9.55 -8.79
N ALA A 61 3.08 -8.72 -8.08
CA ALA A 61 4.36 -8.21 -8.60
C ALA A 61 5.39 -9.34 -8.74
N ALA A 62 5.47 -10.23 -7.75
CA ALA A 62 6.38 -11.38 -7.79
C ALA A 62 6.03 -12.30 -8.97
N ASP A 63 4.75 -12.52 -9.21
CA ASP A 63 4.30 -13.32 -10.35
C ASP A 63 4.71 -12.67 -11.68
N MET A 64 4.49 -11.37 -11.82
CA MET A 64 4.86 -10.63 -13.03
C MET A 64 6.37 -10.67 -13.29
N LEU A 65 7.18 -10.58 -12.23
CA LEU A 65 8.65 -10.59 -12.35
C LEU A 65 9.22 -12.00 -12.52
N GLY A 66 8.46 -13.03 -12.18
CA GLY A 66 8.94 -14.39 -12.17
C GLY A 66 9.93 -14.68 -11.04
N GLY A 67 9.86 -13.92 -9.93
CA GLY A 67 10.72 -14.08 -8.78
C GLY A 67 10.19 -13.35 -7.56
N LYS A 68 10.51 -13.83 -6.37
CA LYS A 68 9.90 -13.40 -5.12
C LYS A 68 10.44 -12.10 -4.54
N TYR A 69 11.56 -11.59 -5.05
CA TYR A 69 12.18 -10.39 -4.50
C TYR A 69 11.80 -9.14 -5.30
N LEU A 70 11.38 -8.10 -4.57
CA LEU A 70 10.99 -6.82 -5.15
C LEU A 70 12.10 -5.77 -4.95
N ASN A 71 13.35 -6.21 -5.07
CA ASN A 71 14.53 -5.38 -4.74
C ASN A 71 14.85 -4.32 -5.81
N GLU A 72 14.08 -4.26 -6.88
CA GLU A 72 14.17 -3.20 -7.89
C GLU A 72 12.82 -2.49 -8.07
N CYS A 73 11.92 -2.64 -7.09
CA CYS A 73 10.56 -2.10 -7.18
C CYS A 73 10.33 -0.99 -6.16
N THR A 74 9.45 -0.07 -6.53
CA THR A 74 8.84 0.91 -5.61
C THR A 74 7.37 0.53 -5.42
N LEU A 75 6.93 0.48 -4.17
CA LEU A 75 5.53 0.26 -3.84
C LEU A 75 4.92 1.56 -3.35
N TYR A 76 3.86 2.00 -4.01
CA TYR A 76 3.07 3.17 -3.62
C TYR A 76 1.80 2.69 -2.95
N VAL A 77 1.55 3.14 -1.74
CA VAL A 77 0.37 2.80 -0.97
C VAL A 77 -0.24 4.05 -0.35
N THR A 78 -1.56 4.16 -0.37
CA THR A 78 -2.25 5.38 0.07
C THR A 78 -2.16 5.63 1.56
N VAL A 79 -2.03 4.56 2.36
CA VAL A 79 -1.94 4.64 3.83
C VAL A 79 -0.72 3.86 4.29
N GLU A 80 -0.06 4.34 5.32
CA GLU A 80 1.09 3.66 5.93
C GLU A 80 0.78 2.18 6.19
N PRO A 81 1.65 1.25 5.76
CA PRO A 81 1.41 -0.18 5.97
C PRO A 81 1.35 -0.56 7.45
N CYS A 82 0.50 -1.54 7.75
CA CYS A 82 0.46 -2.14 9.08
C CYS A 82 1.70 -3.04 9.30
N PRO A 83 1.95 -3.50 10.55
CA PRO A 83 3.10 -4.36 10.84
C PRO A 83 3.14 -5.66 10.03
N MET A 84 2.01 -6.28 9.76
CA MET A 84 1.95 -7.48 8.92
C MET A 84 2.49 -7.22 7.52
N CYS A 85 2.01 -6.15 6.89
CA CYS A 85 2.43 -5.79 5.54
C CYS A 85 3.89 -5.32 5.52
N ALA A 86 4.32 -4.55 6.52
CA ALA A 86 5.72 -4.14 6.62
C ALA A 86 6.65 -5.35 6.73
N GLY A 87 6.27 -6.35 7.52
CA GLY A 87 7.03 -7.61 7.62
C GLY A 87 7.10 -8.35 6.28
N ALA A 88 5.99 -8.39 5.54
CA ALA A 88 5.97 -8.98 4.20
C ALA A 88 6.87 -8.23 3.23
N LEU A 89 6.86 -6.89 3.27
CA LEU A 89 7.73 -6.06 2.45
C LEU A 89 9.21 -6.28 2.80
N ARG A 90 9.51 -6.50 4.09
CA ARG A 90 10.87 -6.84 4.53
C ARG A 90 11.34 -8.15 3.88
N TRP A 91 10.51 -9.19 3.92
CA TRP A 91 10.84 -10.48 3.28
C TRP A 91 10.98 -10.35 1.77
N ALA A 92 10.17 -9.49 1.15
CA ALA A 92 10.25 -9.21 -0.29
C ALA A 92 11.47 -8.36 -0.66
N GLN A 93 12.19 -7.80 0.31
CA GLN A 93 13.35 -6.93 0.10
C GLN A 93 13.02 -5.72 -0.78
N LEU A 94 11.86 -5.10 -0.53
CA LEU A 94 11.41 -3.96 -1.32
C LEU A 94 12.46 -2.85 -1.36
N SER A 95 12.73 -2.32 -2.56
CA SER A 95 13.71 -1.25 -2.74
C SER A 95 13.23 0.08 -2.16
N ARG A 96 11.97 0.45 -2.41
CA ARG A 96 11.44 1.73 -1.97
C ARG A 96 9.96 1.65 -1.63
N LEU A 97 9.60 2.22 -0.49
CA LEU A 97 8.21 2.36 -0.05
C LEU A 97 7.83 3.84 -0.07
N VAL A 98 6.73 4.16 -0.75
CA VAL A 98 6.15 5.50 -0.76
C VAL A 98 4.73 5.39 -0.23
N TYR A 99 4.41 6.10 0.86
CA TYR A 99 3.02 6.10 1.33
C TYR A 99 2.48 7.52 1.47
N GLY A 100 1.15 7.63 1.40
CA GLY A 100 0.46 8.91 1.47
C GLY A 100 0.31 9.37 2.92
N THR A 101 -0.76 8.95 3.57
CA THR A 101 -1.03 9.38 4.93
C THR A 101 -0.46 8.39 5.96
N PRO A 102 0.13 8.90 7.07
CA PRO A 102 0.50 8.02 8.16
C PRO A 102 -0.73 7.45 8.85
N ASP A 103 -0.57 6.30 9.50
CA ASP A 103 -1.61 5.70 10.35
C ASP A 103 -1.13 5.75 11.80
N PRO A 104 -1.63 6.69 12.61
CA PRO A 104 -1.14 6.85 13.97
C PRO A 104 -1.51 5.72 14.92
N LYS A 105 -2.47 4.87 14.53
CA LYS A 105 -2.91 3.75 15.35
C LYS A 105 -2.31 2.42 14.92
N ARG A 106 -2.20 2.16 13.62
CA ARG A 106 -1.87 0.85 13.07
C ARG A 106 -0.64 0.85 12.18
N GLY A 107 -0.03 2.00 11.94
CA GLY A 107 1.15 2.08 11.10
C GLY A 107 2.33 1.33 11.72
N TYR A 108 3.14 0.71 10.87
CA TYR A 108 4.29 -0.08 11.32
C TYR A 108 5.29 0.76 12.13
N SER A 109 5.42 2.05 11.83
CA SER A 109 6.40 2.92 12.49
C SER A 109 6.07 3.16 13.96
N ASN A 110 4.82 2.90 14.38
CA ASN A 110 4.44 2.95 15.80
C ASN A 110 5.07 1.81 16.62
N ILE A 111 5.48 0.74 15.96
CA ILE A 111 6.15 -0.39 16.61
C ILE A 111 7.66 -0.26 16.44
N SER A 112 8.14 -0.18 15.20
CA SER A 112 9.56 -0.02 14.92
C SER A 112 9.77 0.35 13.44
N PRO A 113 10.70 1.28 13.14
CA PRO A 113 11.10 1.54 11.76
C PRO A 113 11.85 0.34 11.15
N PHE A 114 12.35 -0.58 11.99
CA PHE A 114 13.12 -1.73 11.56
C PHE A 114 12.26 -2.93 11.13
N LEU A 115 10.93 -2.77 11.09
CA LEU A 115 10.05 -3.79 10.51
C LEU A 115 10.25 -3.91 9.00
N LEU A 116 10.69 -2.84 8.33
CA LEU A 116 11.06 -2.89 6.92
C LEU A 116 12.50 -3.41 6.74
N HIS A 117 12.82 -3.82 5.52
CA HIS A 117 14.18 -4.23 5.18
C HIS A 117 15.14 -3.04 5.37
N PRO A 118 16.37 -3.27 5.88
CA PRO A 118 17.32 -2.18 6.15
C PRO A 118 17.65 -1.32 4.93
N LYS A 119 17.57 -1.88 3.73
CA LYS A 119 17.87 -1.17 2.48
C LYS A 119 16.65 -0.48 1.87
N THR A 120 15.46 -0.65 2.43
CA THR A 120 14.26 -0.02 1.89
C THR A 120 14.29 1.49 2.17
N GLU A 121 14.27 2.28 1.11
CA GLU A 121 14.09 3.73 1.22
C GLU A 121 12.61 4.03 1.45
N VAL A 122 12.32 5.00 2.33
CA VAL A 122 10.94 5.36 2.67
C VAL A 122 10.70 6.84 2.38
N THR A 123 9.63 7.11 1.65
CA THR A 123 9.10 8.46 1.44
C THR A 123 7.66 8.49 1.91
N SER A 124 7.28 9.48 2.71
CA SER A 124 5.91 9.62 3.22
C SER A 124 5.34 10.98 2.83
N GLY A 125 4.02 11.10 2.95
CA GLY A 125 3.34 12.38 2.75
C GLY A 125 3.01 12.72 1.31
N VAL A 126 3.18 11.81 0.39
CA VAL A 126 2.83 12.04 -1.02
C VAL A 126 1.31 11.99 -1.17
N MET A 127 0.69 13.11 -1.51
CA MET A 127 -0.77 13.27 -1.58
C MET A 127 -1.47 12.86 -0.27
N ALA A 128 -0.84 13.20 0.85
CA ALA A 128 -1.31 12.79 2.18
C ALA A 128 -2.74 13.24 2.47
N ASP A 129 -3.10 14.47 2.09
CA ASP A 129 -4.44 15.00 2.37
C ASP A 129 -5.51 14.23 1.60
N ASP A 130 -5.29 13.95 0.31
CA ASP A 130 -6.24 13.18 -0.50
C ASP A 130 -6.42 11.77 0.08
N CYS A 131 -5.34 11.14 0.48
CA CYS A 131 -5.38 9.80 1.08
C CYS A 131 -6.10 9.81 2.43
N SER A 132 -5.80 10.78 3.28
CA SER A 132 -6.43 10.93 4.58
C SER A 132 -7.93 11.23 4.46
N ASP A 133 -8.30 12.12 3.54
CA ASP A 133 -9.70 12.50 3.33
C ASP A 133 -10.56 11.29 2.94
N LEU A 134 -10.05 10.45 2.07
CA LEU A 134 -10.78 9.25 1.66
C LEU A 134 -10.99 8.27 2.82
N MET A 135 -9.96 8.08 3.65
CA MET A 135 -10.07 7.25 4.86
C MET A 135 -11.08 7.82 5.83
N GLN A 136 -11.04 9.12 6.09
CA GLN A 136 -11.97 9.79 7.00
C GLN A 136 -13.41 9.68 6.49
N LEU A 137 -13.63 9.86 5.20
CA LEU A 137 -14.94 9.74 4.59
C LEU A 137 -15.51 8.33 4.78
N PHE A 138 -14.69 7.31 4.57
CA PHE A 138 -15.09 5.92 4.74
C PHE A 138 -15.56 5.65 6.18
N PHE A 139 -14.73 6.00 7.18
CA PHE A 139 -15.07 5.74 8.58
C PHE A 139 -16.24 6.60 9.06
N LYS A 140 -16.40 7.80 8.54
CA LYS A 140 -17.56 8.64 8.84
C LYS A 140 -18.85 7.97 8.35
N GLN A 141 -18.87 7.46 7.13
CA GLN A 141 -20.02 6.74 6.58
C GLN A 141 -20.31 5.46 7.35
N LEU A 142 -19.27 4.75 7.79
CA LEU A 142 -19.42 3.52 8.54
C LEU A 142 -20.07 3.77 9.91
N ARG A 143 -19.74 4.89 10.54
CA ARG A 143 -20.34 5.26 11.83
C ARG A 143 -21.79 5.76 11.71
N GLY A 144 -22.23 5.97 10.52
CA GLY A 144 -23.58 6.33 10.24
C GLY A 144 -23.91 7.70 10.04
#